data_530595d483eecda99ea0b373bdd2889c
#
_entry.id   530595d483eecda99ea0b373bdd2889c
#
_cell.length_a   1.000
_cell.length_b   1.000
_cell.length_c   1.000
_cell.angle_alpha   90.00
_cell.angle_beta   90.00
_cell.angle_gamma   90.00
#
_symmetry.space_group_name_H-M   'P 1'
#
loop_
_entity.id
_entity.type
_entity.pdbx_description
1 polymer ?
#
loop_
_entity_poly.entity_id
_entity_poly.type
_entity_poly.pdbx_seq_one_letter_code
_entity_poly.pdbx_strand_id
1 'polypeptide(L)'
;YSRYGKELYIAAKSGVPDPDMNLALKRKIQEAKSNQVPADVIKRAIEKAKGGTDENYTEARYEGFGPGNSTIIVDCLTDNTNRAITDVKTCFNKCHGAKLANSGAVSYNYESVGLFVFAYEDEDAMLEAMMEAEVDVQDISVEDGEMTVKTTFQDFGKAQDAIEKVIPGVEFDVCEAT
;
A
#
# COMPACT_ATOMS: atom_id res chain seq x y z
N TYR A 1 6.48 11.36 3.76
CA TYR A 1 5.19 12.00 4.04
C TYR A 1 4.45 12.51 2.80
N SER A 2 5.17 12.90 1.73
CA SER A 2 4.56 13.43 0.50
C SER A 2 3.64 12.43 -0.20
N ARG A 3 4.02 11.14 -0.24
CA ARG A 3 3.19 10.04 -0.76
C ARG A 3 1.87 9.94 0.01
N TYR A 4 1.92 9.82 1.33
CA TYR A 4 0.72 9.75 2.16
C TYR A 4 -0.21 10.95 2.01
N GLY A 5 0.35 12.16 1.86
CA GLY A 5 -0.46 13.36 1.59
C GLY A 5 -1.28 13.25 0.32
N LYS A 6 -0.71 12.69 -0.76
CA LYS A 6 -1.41 12.47 -2.03
C LYS A 6 -2.46 11.34 -1.93
N GLU A 7 -2.10 10.22 -1.30
CA GLU A 7 -3.01 9.08 -1.11
C GLU A 7 -4.22 9.46 -0.25
N LEU A 8 -4.00 10.21 0.84
CA LEU A 8 -5.07 10.75 1.68
C LEU A 8 -5.98 11.72 0.91
N TYR A 9 -5.39 12.57 0.07
CA TYR A 9 -6.16 13.48 -0.79
C TYR A 9 -7.05 12.70 -1.76
N ILE A 10 -6.53 11.67 -2.43
CA ILE A 10 -7.30 10.81 -3.34
C ILE A 10 -8.41 10.09 -2.59
N ALA A 11 -8.10 9.47 -1.45
CA ALA A 11 -9.10 8.78 -0.64
C ALA A 11 -10.22 9.73 -0.16
N ALA A 12 -9.88 10.98 0.16
CA ALA A 12 -10.86 11.99 0.52
C ALA A 12 -11.71 12.46 -0.67
N LYS A 13 -11.12 12.51 -1.88
CA LYS A 13 -11.82 12.90 -3.12
C LYS A 13 -12.69 11.79 -3.71
N SER A 14 -12.36 10.52 -3.47
CA SER A 14 -13.13 9.38 -3.97
C SER A 14 -14.50 9.19 -3.29
N GLY A 15 -14.76 9.94 -2.21
CA GLY A 15 -16.01 9.88 -1.45
C GLY A 15 -16.24 11.16 -0.64
N VAL A 16 -16.90 11.01 0.49
CA VAL A 16 -17.07 12.13 1.43
C VAL A 16 -15.72 12.38 2.14
N PRO A 17 -15.22 13.63 2.21
CA PRO A 17 -13.96 13.94 2.89
C PRO A 17 -14.10 13.98 4.42
N ASP A 18 -14.75 12.95 4.95
CA ASP A 18 -14.98 12.72 6.37
C ASP A 18 -14.66 11.25 6.69
N PRO A 19 -13.70 10.98 7.58
CA PRO A 19 -13.28 9.63 7.89
C PRO A 19 -14.38 8.76 8.52
N ASP A 20 -15.38 9.35 9.16
CA ASP A 20 -16.51 8.61 9.75
C ASP A 20 -17.51 8.13 8.69
N MET A 21 -17.50 8.76 7.52
CA MET A 21 -18.38 8.45 6.39
C MET A 21 -17.65 7.85 5.18
N ASN A 22 -16.32 7.74 5.25
CA ASN A 22 -15.46 7.25 4.17
C ASN A 22 -14.46 6.23 4.71
N LEU A 23 -14.78 4.94 4.54
CA LEU A 23 -13.99 3.85 5.07
C LEU A 23 -12.57 3.81 4.45
N ALA A 24 -12.44 4.09 3.15
CA ALA A 24 -11.14 4.15 2.48
C ALA A 24 -10.25 5.25 3.09
N LEU A 25 -10.83 6.43 3.35
CA LEU A 25 -10.12 7.52 4.02
C LEU A 25 -9.74 7.15 5.46
N LYS A 26 -10.64 6.51 6.20
CA LYS A 26 -10.39 6.06 7.57
C LYS A 26 -9.22 5.10 7.64
N ARG A 27 -9.20 4.07 6.78
CA ARG A 27 -8.10 3.08 6.69
C ARG A 27 -6.77 3.76 6.34
N LYS A 28 -6.80 4.66 5.34
CA LYS A 28 -5.60 5.39 4.94
C LYS A 28 -5.06 6.33 6.03
N ILE A 29 -5.95 6.90 6.87
CA ILE A 29 -5.53 7.67 8.05
C ILE A 29 -4.88 6.77 9.09
N GLN A 30 -5.40 5.57 9.32
CA GLN A 30 -4.81 4.62 10.26
C GLN A 30 -3.42 4.19 9.79
N GLU A 31 -3.27 3.82 8.53
CA GLU A 31 -1.99 3.48 7.91
C GLU A 31 -0.98 4.64 8.01
N ALA A 32 -1.42 5.86 7.70
CA ALA A 32 -0.56 7.04 7.84
C ALA A 32 -0.10 7.28 9.28
N LYS A 33 -0.97 7.05 10.26
CA LYS A 33 -0.63 7.16 11.69
C LYS A 33 0.37 6.08 12.12
N SER A 34 0.18 4.82 11.71
CA SER A 34 1.12 3.72 11.99
C SER A 34 2.51 4.02 11.42
N ASN A 35 2.57 4.67 10.26
CA ASN A 35 3.82 5.12 9.64
C ASN A 35 4.30 6.49 10.14
N GLN A 36 3.84 6.93 11.32
CA GLN A 36 4.27 8.16 11.99
C GLN A 36 4.14 9.43 11.13
N VAL A 37 3.16 9.47 10.24
CA VAL A 37 2.86 10.68 9.46
C VAL A 37 2.27 11.74 10.39
N PRO A 38 2.83 12.96 10.42
CA PRO A 38 2.34 14.02 11.30
C PRO A 38 0.87 14.34 11.05
N ALA A 39 0.12 14.56 12.13
CA ALA A 39 -1.32 14.82 12.07
C ALA A 39 -1.69 16.05 11.23
N ASP A 40 -0.79 17.05 11.17
CA ASP A 40 -0.98 18.25 10.36
C ASP A 40 -0.90 17.95 8.83
N VAL A 41 -0.10 16.96 8.43
CA VAL A 41 -0.05 16.49 7.02
C VAL A 41 -1.36 15.80 6.65
N ILE A 42 -1.87 14.93 7.53
CA ILE A 42 -3.16 14.25 7.35
C ILE A 42 -4.29 15.27 7.23
N LYS A 43 -4.34 16.21 8.18
CA LYS A 43 -5.38 17.24 8.21
C LYS A 43 -5.35 18.12 6.97
N ARG A 44 -4.16 18.59 6.56
CA ARG A 44 -3.99 19.42 5.36
C ARG A 44 -4.43 18.70 4.08
N ALA A 45 -4.14 17.40 3.95
CA ALA A 45 -4.57 16.60 2.79
C ALA A 45 -6.10 16.53 2.69
N ILE A 46 -6.79 16.30 3.82
CA ILE A 46 -8.25 16.24 3.87
C ILE A 46 -8.87 17.62 3.61
N GLU A 47 -8.33 18.68 4.20
CA GLU A 47 -8.81 20.05 3.98
C GLU A 47 -8.64 20.49 2.53
N LYS A 48 -7.52 20.12 1.91
CA LYS A 48 -7.27 20.37 0.50
C LYS A 48 -8.29 19.67 -0.39
N ALA A 49 -8.69 18.45 -0.07
CA ALA A 49 -9.74 17.73 -0.78
C ALA A 49 -11.11 18.40 -0.63
N LYS A 50 -11.41 19.01 0.52
CA LYS A 50 -12.63 19.80 0.76
C LYS A 50 -12.66 21.10 -0.06
N GLY A 51 -11.52 21.71 -0.27
CA GLY A 51 -11.37 23.05 -0.87
C GLY A 51 -11.59 23.13 -2.37
N GLY A 52 -11.92 22.03 -3.07
CA GLY A 52 -12.27 22.04 -4.49
C GLY A 52 -11.12 22.26 -5.47
N THR A 53 -9.87 22.21 -5.04
CA THR A 53 -8.72 22.17 -5.95
C THR A 53 -8.69 20.84 -6.68
N ASP A 54 -8.89 20.86 -8.00
CA ASP A 54 -8.81 19.67 -8.84
C ASP A 54 -7.34 19.33 -9.14
N GLU A 55 -6.68 18.67 -8.18
CA GLU A 55 -5.43 17.98 -8.46
C GLU A 55 -5.76 16.56 -8.92
N ASN A 56 -5.53 16.29 -10.20
CA ASN A 56 -5.68 14.95 -10.77
C ASN A 56 -4.36 14.21 -10.62
N TYR A 57 -4.27 13.33 -9.62
CA TYR A 57 -3.16 12.40 -9.51
C TYR A 57 -3.45 11.14 -10.32
N THR A 58 -2.43 10.72 -11.08
CA THR A 58 -2.44 9.50 -11.89
C THR A 58 -1.38 8.56 -11.36
N GLU A 59 -1.74 7.30 -11.25
CA GLU A 59 -0.79 6.24 -10.97
C GLU A 59 0.01 5.90 -12.23
N ALA A 60 1.32 5.75 -12.07
CA ALA A 60 2.22 5.35 -13.14
C ALA A 60 3.22 4.33 -12.59
N ARG A 61 3.38 3.21 -13.29
CA ARG A 61 4.34 2.16 -12.96
C ARG A 61 5.48 2.17 -13.97
N TYR A 62 6.70 2.15 -13.46
CA TYR A 62 7.92 2.03 -14.26
C TYR A 62 8.69 0.79 -13.82
N GLU A 63 9.34 0.16 -14.77
CA GLU A 63 10.05 -1.09 -14.58
C GLU A 63 11.49 -0.96 -15.05
N GLY A 64 12.39 -1.69 -14.42
CA GLY A 64 13.78 -1.66 -14.80
C GLY A 64 14.62 -2.75 -14.15
N PHE A 65 15.85 -2.80 -14.58
CA PHE A 65 16.88 -3.67 -14.05
C PHE A 65 17.87 -2.83 -13.26
N GLY A 66 18.28 -3.33 -12.11
CA GLY A 66 19.32 -2.77 -11.27
C GLY A 66 20.63 -3.53 -11.38
N PRO A 67 21.66 -3.11 -10.61
CA PRO A 67 22.92 -3.82 -10.54
C PRO A 67 22.74 -5.28 -10.09
N GLY A 68 23.57 -6.19 -10.59
CA GLY A 68 23.55 -7.59 -10.19
C GLY A 68 22.30 -8.36 -10.64
N ASN A 69 21.68 -7.96 -11.75
CA ASN A 69 20.44 -8.55 -12.28
C ASN A 69 19.23 -8.39 -11.34
N SER A 70 19.25 -7.45 -10.42
CA SER A 70 18.07 -7.11 -9.65
C SER A 70 16.99 -6.51 -10.53
N THR A 71 15.73 -6.75 -10.18
CA THR A 71 14.57 -6.17 -10.84
C THR A 71 13.95 -5.12 -9.97
N ILE A 72 13.45 -4.03 -10.58
CA ILE A 72 12.94 -2.87 -9.86
C ILE A 72 11.58 -2.49 -10.46
N ILE A 73 10.57 -2.37 -9.58
CA ILE A 73 9.29 -1.74 -9.91
C ILE A 73 9.21 -0.42 -9.15
N VAL A 74 8.82 0.64 -9.84
CA VAL A 74 8.63 1.98 -9.26
C VAL A 74 7.20 2.41 -9.49
N ASP A 75 6.40 2.42 -8.42
CA ASP A 75 5.05 2.95 -8.44
C ASP A 75 5.06 4.43 -8.05
N CYS A 76 4.52 5.25 -8.92
CA CYS A 76 4.46 6.69 -8.76
C CYS A 76 3.03 7.18 -8.73
N LEU A 77 2.76 8.14 -7.84
CA LEU A 77 1.53 8.91 -7.81
C LEU A 77 1.86 10.35 -8.20
N THR A 78 1.45 10.76 -9.40
CA THR A 78 1.89 12.01 -10.00
C THR A 78 0.76 12.80 -10.67
N ASP A 79 0.87 14.11 -10.64
CA ASP A 79 0.05 15.05 -11.41
C ASP A 79 0.63 15.30 -12.83
N ASN A 80 1.84 14.79 -13.11
CA ASN A 80 2.52 14.95 -14.39
C ASN A 80 3.39 13.73 -14.72
N THR A 81 2.87 12.84 -15.57
CA THR A 81 3.55 11.61 -15.98
C THR A 81 4.84 11.86 -16.77
N ASN A 82 4.91 12.95 -17.55
CA ASN A 82 6.12 13.30 -18.30
C ASN A 82 7.26 13.73 -17.38
N ARG A 83 6.96 14.45 -16.29
CA ARG A 83 7.94 14.78 -15.26
C ARG A 83 8.38 13.52 -14.54
N ALA A 84 7.45 12.69 -14.11
CA ALA A 84 7.73 11.47 -13.38
C ALA A 84 8.64 10.51 -14.17
N ILE A 85 8.35 10.24 -15.46
CA ILE A 85 9.21 9.36 -16.27
C ILE A 85 10.60 9.95 -16.46
N THR A 86 10.72 11.27 -16.59
CA THR A 86 12.01 11.94 -16.73
C THR A 86 12.85 11.81 -15.47
N ASP A 87 12.23 11.97 -14.29
CA ASP A 87 12.90 11.84 -12.99
C ASP A 87 13.34 10.39 -12.77
N VAL A 88 12.45 9.41 -12.99
CA VAL A 88 12.75 7.99 -12.88
C VAL A 88 13.89 7.59 -13.83
N LYS A 89 13.82 8.00 -15.11
CA LYS A 89 14.87 7.74 -16.10
C LYS A 89 16.21 8.34 -15.68
N THR A 90 16.18 9.52 -15.08
CA THR A 90 17.39 10.18 -14.58
C THR A 90 18.03 9.39 -13.44
N CYS A 91 17.21 8.83 -12.53
CA CYS A 91 17.70 7.99 -11.45
C CYS A 91 18.36 6.70 -11.97
N PHE A 92 17.70 6.01 -12.90
CA PHE A 92 18.28 4.81 -13.53
C PHE A 92 19.60 5.13 -14.25
N ASN A 93 19.67 6.23 -15.00
CA ASN A 93 20.88 6.61 -15.74
C ASN A 93 22.04 7.01 -14.83
N LYS A 94 21.80 7.49 -13.63
CA LYS A 94 22.84 7.83 -12.64
C LYS A 94 23.39 6.61 -11.91
N CYS A 95 22.70 5.49 -11.94
CA CYS A 95 23.11 4.27 -11.27
C CYS A 95 23.85 3.34 -12.25
N HIS A 96 25.12 3.05 -11.99
CA HIS A 96 25.91 2.11 -12.81
C HIS A 96 25.27 0.72 -12.77
N GLY A 97 25.03 0.15 -13.96
CA GLY A 97 24.43 -1.17 -14.11
C GLY A 97 22.91 -1.20 -14.01
N ALA A 98 22.26 -0.04 -13.83
CA ALA A 98 20.81 0.05 -13.88
C ALA A 98 20.33 0.48 -15.28
N LYS A 99 19.14 0.00 -15.66
CA LYS A 99 18.52 0.30 -16.95
C LYS A 99 17.00 0.33 -16.80
N LEU A 100 16.39 1.44 -17.21
CA LEU A 100 14.93 1.51 -17.36
C LEU A 100 14.49 0.59 -18.49
N ALA A 101 13.45 -0.19 -18.27
CA ALA A 101 12.87 -1.14 -19.21
C ALA A 101 11.48 -0.71 -19.65
N ASN A 102 10.90 -1.44 -20.61
CA ASN A 102 9.53 -1.26 -21.01
C ASN A 102 8.57 -1.85 -19.96
N SER A 103 7.33 -1.39 -19.95
CA SER A 103 6.27 -1.96 -19.13
C SER A 103 6.12 -3.45 -19.42
N GLY A 104 5.97 -4.28 -18.37
CA GLY A 104 5.90 -5.74 -18.47
C GLY A 104 7.25 -6.46 -18.51
N ALA A 105 8.37 -5.73 -18.51
CA ALA A 105 9.70 -6.35 -18.61
C ALA A 105 10.13 -7.12 -17.35
N VAL A 106 9.64 -6.73 -16.19
CA VAL A 106 9.98 -7.36 -14.89
C VAL A 106 8.76 -7.72 -14.06
N SER A 107 7.61 -7.10 -14.30
CA SER A 107 6.38 -7.31 -13.51
C SER A 107 5.87 -8.74 -13.54
N TYR A 108 6.18 -9.53 -14.57
CA TYR A 108 5.83 -10.96 -14.63
C TYR A 108 6.51 -11.81 -13.53
N ASN A 109 7.56 -11.30 -12.88
CA ASN A 109 8.24 -11.95 -11.76
C ASN A 109 7.65 -11.57 -10.39
N TYR A 110 6.65 -10.68 -10.37
CA TYR A 110 6.02 -10.18 -9.17
C TYR A 110 4.54 -10.51 -9.16
N GLU A 111 4.04 -10.83 -8.00
CA GLU A 111 2.63 -11.01 -7.74
C GLU A 111 2.18 -9.96 -6.75
N SER A 112 1.05 -9.30 -7.04
CA SER A 112 0.46 -8.35 -6.11
C SER A 112 -0.29 -9.10 -5.02
N VAL A 113 0.09 -8.84 -3.77
CA VAL A 113 -0.44 -9.53 -2.60
C VAL A 113 -0.88 -8.57 -1.51
N GLY A 114 -1.76 -9.03 -0.63
CA GLY A 114 -1.98 -8.42 0.67
C GLY A 114 -1.01 -9.04 1.67
N LEU A 115 -0.20 -8.23 2.34
CA LEU A 115 0.76 -8.67 3.35
C LEU A 115 0.43 -8.05 4.69
N PHE A 116 0.32 -8.92 5.71
CA PHE A 116 0.08 -8.53 7.09
C PHE A 116 1.13 -9.19 7.98
N VAL A 117 1.74 -8.40 8.86
CA VAL A 117 2.64 -8.89 9.92
C VAL A 117 2.21 -8.27 11.23
N PHE A 118 1.97 -9.10 12.24
CA PHE A 118 1.50 -8.68 13.55
C PHE A 118 1.77 -9.76 14.62
N ALA A 119 1.77 -9.36 15.90
CA ALA A 119 1.99 -10.29 17.00
C ALA A 119 0.76 -11.19 17.21
N TYR A 120 0.91 -12.48 16.91
CA TYR A 120 -0.09 -13.53 17.16
C TYR A 120 0.54 -14.91 16.94
N GLU A 121 0.11 -15.92 17.70
CA GLU A 121 0.74 -17.26 17.65
C GLU A 121 -0.21 -18.37 17.18
N ASP A 122 -1.54 -18.17 17.27
CA ASP A 122 -2.52 -19.19 16.92
C ASP A 122 -2.85 -19.17 15.42
N GLU A 123 -2.05 -19.93 14.65
CA GLU A 123 -2.19 -20.03 13.20
C GLU A 123 -3.52 -20.67 12.79
N ASP A 124 -3.98 -21.70 13.53
CA ASP A 124 -5.22 -22.41 13.22
C ASP A 124 -6.44 -21.49 13.41
N ALA A 125 -6.49 -20.72 14.50
CA ALA A 125 -7.56 -19.78 14.74
C ALA A 125 -7.59 -18.65 13.69
N MET A 126 -6.43 -18.19 13.25
CA MET A 126 -6.36 -17.16 12.21
C MET A 126 -6.79 -17.72 10.84
N LEU A 127 -6.36 -18.93 10.51
CA LEU A 127 -6.76 -19.59 9.27
C LEU A 127 -8.28 -19.82 9.23
N GLU A 128 -8.89 -20.26 10.33
CA GLU A 128 -10.34 -20.44 10.46
C GLU A 128 -11.07 -19.10 10.22
N ALA A 129 -10.61 -18.02 10.83
CA ALA A 129 -11.19 -16.68 10.65
C ALA A 129 -11.08 -16.17 9.19
N MET A 130 -9.96 -16.46 8.52
CA MET A 130 -9.79 -16.14 7.11
C MET A 130 -10.75 -16.95 6.22
N MET A 131 -10.93 -18.24 6.52
CA MET A 131 -11.88 -19.10 5.79
C MET A 131 -13.32 -18.62 6.00
N GLU A 132 -13.72 -18.27 7.22
CA GLU A 132 -15.05 -17.71 7.50
C GLU A 132 -15.32 -16.40 6.76
N ALA A 133 -14.28 -15.59 6.55
CA ALA A 133 -14.34 -14.33 5.83
C ALA A 133 -14.23 -14.50 4.30
N GLU A 134 -14.13 -15.73 3.80
CA GLU A 134 -13.94 -16.07 2.38
C GLU A 134 -12.72 -15.32 1.80
N VAL A 135 -11.61 -15.33 2.52
CA VAL A 135 -10.32 -14.77 2.10
C VAL A 135 -9.48 -15.85 1.45
N ASP A 136 -8.95 -15.56 0.28
CA ASP A 136 -7.97 -16.43 -0.38
C ASP A 136 -6.58 -16.20 0.22
N VAL A 137 -6.22 -17.10 1.15
CA VAL A 137 -4.92 -17.08 1.85
C VAL A 137 -3.90 -17.82 1.00
N GLN A 138 -2.85 -17.13 0.60
CA GLN A 138 -1.73 -17.71 -0.16
C GLN A 138 -0.68 -18.35 0.76
N ASP A 139 -0.44 -17.72 1.91
CA ASP A 139 0.54 -18.19 2.88
C ASP A 139 0.19 -17.66 4.29
N ILE A 140 0.46 -18.47 5.29
CA ILE A 140 0.37 -18.09 6.70
C ILE A 140 1.50 -18.77 7.44
N SER A 141 2.22 -18.04 8.27
CA SER A 141 3.34 -18.55 9.05
C SER A 141 3.52 -17.77 10.33
N VAL A 142 4.06 -18.43 11.35
CA VAL A 142 4.41 -17.84 12.63
C VAL A 142 5.89 -18.05 12.89
N GLU A 143 6.64 -16.97 13.12
CA GLU A 143 8.05 -16.99 13.52
C GLU A 143 8.25 -16.04 14.70
N ASP A 144 8.88 -16.52 15.75
CA ASP A 144 9.23 -15.74 16.96
C ASP A 144 8.07 -14.93 17.59
N GLY A 145 6.81 -15.44 17.47
CA GLY A 145 5.61 -14.79 18.00
C GLY A 145 4.97 -13.75 17.06
N GLU A 146 5.56 -13.55 15.89
CA GLU A 146 5.02 -12.75 14.80
C GLU A 146 4.33 -13.65 13.77
N MET A 147 3.09 -13.31 13.43
CA MET A 147 2.35 -13.95 12.36
C MET A 147 2.49 -13.14 11.07
N THR A 148 2.82 -13.84 10.00
CA THR A 148 2.77 -13.32 8.64
C THR A 148 1.58 -13.95 7.91
N VAL A 149 0.68 -13.14 7.39
CA VAL A 149 -0.44 -13.56 6.55
C VAL A 149 -0.29 -12.93 5.16
N LYS A 150 -0.31 -13.78 4.14
CA LYS A 150 -0.27 -13.38 2.75
C LYS A 150 -1.56 -13.78 2.04
N THR A 151 -2.23 -12.82 1.43
CA THR A 151 -3.51 -13.02 0.74
C THR A 151 -3.45 -12.52 -0.70
N THR A 152 -4.47 -12.82 -1.49
CA THR A 152 -4.62 -12.12 -2.78
C THR A 152 -4.82 -10.62 -2.54
N PHE A 153 -4.35 -9.81 -3.49
CA PHE A 153 -4.51 -8.34 -3.45
C PHE A 153 -5.99 -7.94 -3.32
N GLN A 154 -6.89 -8.70 -3.95
CA GLN A 154 -8.33 -8.41 -3.97
C GLN A 154 -8.98 -8.58 -2.60
N ASP A 155 -8.49 -9.53 -1.81
CA ASP A 155 -9.04 -9.84 -0.50
C ASP A 155 -8.38 -9.07 0.66
N PHE A 156 -7.45 -8.15 0.36
CA PHE A 156 -6.75 -7.35 1.36
C PHE A 156 -7.69 -6.72 2.41
N GLY A 157 -8.78 -6.09 1.95
CA GLY A 157 -9.73 -5.46 2.87
C GLY A 157 -10.50 -6.44 3.75
N LYS A 158 -10.91 -7.61 3.19
CA LYS A 158 -11.58 -8.67 3.95
C LYS A 158 -10.64 -9.29 4.97
N ALA A 159 -9.39 -9.53 4.59
CA ALA A 159 -8.36 -10.07 5.45
C ALA A 159 -8.08 -9.15 6.65
N GLN A 160 -7.94 -7.86 6.38
CA GLN A 160 -7.76 -6.87 7.45
C GLN A 160 -8.95 -6.90 8.43
N ASP A 161 -10.18 -6.89 7.94
CA ASP A 161 -11.38 -6.95 8.77
C ASP A 161 -11.46 -8.25 9.58
N ALA A 162 -11.02 -9.39 9.01
CA ALA A 162 -10.97 -10.67 9.70
C ALA A 162 -9.93 -10.67 10.84
N ILE A 163 -8.73 -10.15 10.60
CA ILE A 163 -7.68 -10.00 11.61
C ILE A 163 -8.16 -9.11 12.76
N GLU A 164 -8.75 -7.96 12.43
CA GLU A 164 -9.27 -7.02 13.45
C GLU A 164 -10.42 -7.61 14.28
N LYS A 165 -11.19 -8.57 13.77
CA LYS A 165 -12.20 -9.31 14.52
C LYS A 165 -11.60 -10.30 15.51
N VAL A 166 -10.55 -11.01 15.10
CA VAL A 166 -9.85 -11.98 15.97
C VAL A 166 -9.08 -11.24 17.05
N ILE A 167 -8.43 -10.14 16.69
CA ILE A 167 -7.58 -9.34 17.57
C ILE A 167 -8.08 -7.90 17.56
N PRO A 168 -9.07 -7.52 18.39
CA PRO A 168 -9.53 -6.14 18.46
C PRO A 168 -8.40 -5.19 18.88
N GLY A 169 -8.13 -4.18 18.04
CA GLY A 169 -7.06 -3.23 18.28
C GLY A 169 -5.66 -3.73 17.94
N VAL A 170 -5.55 -4.72 17.06
CA VAL A 170 -4.27 -5.23 16.55
C VAL A 170 -3.38 -4.09 16.04
N GLU A 171 -2.12 -4.12 16.43
CA GLU A 171 -1.08 -3.27 15.87
C GLU A 171 -0.33 -4.07 14.80
N PHE A 172 -0.35 -3.57 13.58
CA PHE A 172 0.33 -4.20 12.47
C PHE A 172 1.75 -3.63 12.34
N ASP A 173 2.75 -4.51 12.29
CA ASP A 173 4.11 -4.16 11.88
C ASP A 173 4.17 -3.94 10.37
N VAL A 174 3.43 -4.75 9.59
CA VAL A 174 3.19 -4.55 8.17
C VAL A 174 1.71 -4.74 7.87
N CYS A 175 1.13 -3.83 7.09
CA CYS A 175 -0.24 -3.93 6.58
C CYS A 175 -0.27 -3.22 5.22
N GLU A 176 0.11 -3.94 4.17
CA GLU A 176 0.33 -3.39 2.84
C GLU A 176 -0.31 -4.26 1.76
N ALA A 177 -0.91 -3.59 0.77
CA ALA A 177 -1.24 -4.17 -0.52
C ALA A 177 -0.10 -3.83 -1.49
N THR A 178 0.70 -4.79 -1.85
CA THR A 178 1.97 -4.57 -2.56
C THR A 178 2.13 -5.49 -3.78
#